data_529ca3a8c0dbaa7d34df0bcc75163631
#
_entry.id   529ca3a8c0dbaa7d34df0bcc75163631
#
_cell.length_a   1.000
_cell.length_b   1.000
_cell.length_c   1.000
_cell.angle_alpha   90.00
_cell.angle_beta   90.00
_cell.angle_gamma   90.00
#
_symmetry.space_group_name_H-M   'P 1'
#
loop_
_entity.id
_entity.type
_entity.pdbx_description
1 polymer ?
#
loop_
_entity_poly.entity_id
_entity_poly.type
_entity_poly.pdbx_seq_one_letter_code
_entity_poly.pdbx_strand_id
1 'polypeptide(L)'
;MRRVRYAVVASLDGYIAGPKGETDWIIMDPTVDFTALVKQFDTLLVGRRTFEPMARAGRTTMPGMRTLFFSRMLRQSDYPDVTIIADRAEETVSALRADSGKDIWLFGGGLLFRTLVAAGLVDAVEVALMPVLLGGGIPLLPPPANQANLKLTGHKVRETGVVALEYAVEPHNNQMQRTAHGEMERRR
;
A
#
# COMPACT_ATOMS: atom_id res chain seq x y z
N MET A 1 0.77 -19.40 -1.78
CA MET A 1 -0.11 -18.24 -1.59
C MET A 1 0.65 -17.01 -2.03
N ARG A 2 0.04 -16.14 -2.85
CA ARG A 2 0.64 -14.91 -3.35
C ARG A 2 0.72 -13.87 -2.23
N ARG A 3 1.81 -13.12 -2.16
CA ARG A 3 1.95 -12.04 -1.17
C ARG A 3 1.32 -10.76 -1.70
N VAL A 4 0.68 -10.01 -0.81
CA VAL A 4 0.27 -8.63 -1.07
C VAL A 4 1.34 -7.71 -0.49
N ARG A 5 2.01 -6.93 -1.35
CA ARG A 5 3.08 -6.02 -0.97
C ARG A 5 2.62 -4.58 -1.21
N TYR A 6 2.59 -3.78 -0.15
CA TYR A 6 2.34 -2.35 -0.24
C TYR A 6 3.66 -1.64 -0.51
N ALA A 7 3.98 -1.46 -1.79
CA ALA A 7 5.20 -0.78 -2.22
C ALA A 7 4.86 0.66 -2.65
N VAL A 8 5.36 1.63 -1.91
CA VAL A 8 4.94 3.03 -1.98
C VAL A 8 6.11 3.99 -1.70
N VAL A 9 5.99 5.21 -2.19
CA VAL A 9 6.87 6.34 -1.84
C VAL A 9 6.20 7.16 -0.75
N ALA A 10 6.96 7.63 0.24
CA ALA A 10 6.47 8.52 1.28
C ALA A 10 7.48 9.62 1.61
N SER A 11 6.97 10.76 2.10
CA SER A 11 7.79 11.78 2.75
C SER A 11 8.29 11.30 4.11
N LEU A 12 9.31 11.94 4.65
CA LEU A 12 9.87 11.59 5.96
C LEU A 12 8.84 11.73 7.09
N ASP A 13 7.86 12.61 6.96
CA ASP A 13 6.75 12.81 7.89
C ASP A 13 5.50 11.97 7.55
N GLY A 14 5.63 10.95 6.66
CA GLY A 14 4.66 9.87 6.49
C GLY A 14 3.50 10.15 5.54
N TYR A 15 3.63 11.08 4.60
CA TYR A 15 2.63 11.33 3.56
C TYR A 15 3.02 10.68 2.23
N ILE A 16 2.04 10.13 1.52
CA ILE A 16 2.21 9.51 0.19
C ILE A 16 1.86 10.45 -0.97
N ALA A 17 1.27 11.59 -0.67
CA ALA A 17 0.98 12.66 -1.60
C ALA A 17 0.70 13.95 -0.83
N GLY A 18 0.81 15.11 -1.48
CA GLY A 18 0.38 16.38 -0.94
C GLY A 18 -1.14 16.46 -0.73
N PRO A 19 -1.68 17.57 -0.15
CA PRO A 19 -3.10 17.71 0.20
C PRO A 19 -4.06 17.56 -0.99
N LYS A 20 -3.64 17.93 -2.19
CA LYS A 20 -4.41 17.81 -3.43
C LYS A 20 -4.01 16.60 -4.27
N GLY A 21 -3.12 15.75 -3.75
CA GLY A 21 -2.58 14.57 -4.45
C GLY A 21 -1.30 14.85 -5.23
N GLU A 22 -0.58 15.93 -4.91
CA GLU A 22 0.69 16.29 -5.55
C GLU A 22 1.77 15.24 -5.24
N THR A 23 2.59 14.94 -6.25
CA THR A 23 3.69 13.95 -6.19
C THR A 23 4.98 14.47 -6.84
N ASP A 24 5.07 15.75 -7.11
CA ASP A 24 6.20 16.44 -7.75
C ASP A 24 7.48 16.47 -6.88
N TRP A 25 7.32 16.22 -5.58
CA TRP A 25 8.39 16.07 -4.60
C TRP A 25 9.10 14.69 -4.66
N ILE A 26 8.59 13.74 -5.44
CA ILE A 26 9.18 12.41 -5.56
C ILE A 26 10.45 12.46 -6.40
N ILE A 27 11.58 12.08 -5.79
CA ILE A 27 12.86 11.95 -6.48
C ILE A 27 12.87 10.67 -7.30
N MET A 28 13.03 10.80 -8.61
CA MET A 28 13.27 9.65 -9.50
C MET A 28 14.74 9.26 -9.44
N ASP A 29 15.05 8.25 -8.62
CA ASP A 29 16.41 7.74 -8.48
C ASP A 29 16.76 6.84 -9.68
N PRO A 30 17.75 7.21 -10.51
CA PRO A 30 18.11 6.44 -11.70
C PRO A 30 18.74 5.07 -11.39
N THR A 31 19.14 4.83 -10.15
CA THR A 31 19.71 3.54 -9.74
C THR A 31 18.63 2.50 -9.38
N VAL A 32 17.34 2.88 -9.40
CA VAL A 32 16.23 1.97 -9.20
C VAL A 32 15.91 1.27 -10.51
N ASP A 33 16.14 -0.04 -10.57
CA ASP A 33 15.63 -0.86 -11.67
C ASP A 33 14.13 -1.08 -11.52
N PHE A 34 13.37 -0.09 -12.01
CA PHE A 34 11.90 -0.14 -11.96
C PHE A 34 11.35 -1.32 -12.79
N THR A 35 12.05 -1.72 -13.86
CA THR A 35 11.65 -2.86 -14.68
C THR A 35 11.76 -4.17 -13.89
N ALA A 36 12.85 -4.36 -13.15
CA ALA A 36 13.01 -5.53 -12.28
C ALA A 36 11.99 -5.54 -11.14
N LEU A 37 11.65 -4.37 -10.58
CA LEU A 37 10.60 -4.25 -9.57
C LEU A 37 9.25 -4.69 -10.13
N VAL A 38 8.82 -4.14 -11.25
CA VAL A 38 7.53 -4.42 -11.91
C VAL A 38 7.40 -5.91 -12.26
N LYS A 39 8.47 -6.57 -12.71
CA LYS A 39 8.48 -7.99 -13.06
C LYS A 39 8.18 -8.95 -11.89
N GLN A 40 8.24 -8.48 -10.64
CA GLN A 40 7.90 -9.28 -9.47
C GLN A 40 6.39 -9.45 -9.29
N PHE A 41 5.59 -8.63 -9.97
CA PHE A 41 4.15 -8.56 -9.82
C PHE A 41 3.44 -8.95 -11.14
N ASP A 42 2.21 -9.41 -11.02
CA ASP A 42 1.29 -9.62 -12.15
C ASP A 42 -0.10 -9.00 -11.90
N THR A 43 -0.32 -8.47 -10.72
CA THR A 43 -1.60 -7.88 -10.31
C THR A 43 -1.36 -6.58 -9.55
N LEU A 44 -2.12 -5.54 -9.93
CA LEU A 44 -2.07 -4.21 -9.35
C LEU A 44 -3.41 -3.90 -8.66
N LEU A 45 -3.36 -3.49 -7.39
CA LEU A 45 -4.53 -3.02 -6.64
C LEU A 45 -4.45 -1.52 -6.46
N VAL A 46 -5.48 -0.80 -6.88
CA VAL A 46 -5.49 0.67 -6.90
C VAL A 46 -6.80 1.19 -6.29
N GLY A 47 -6.68 2.07 -5.30
CA GLY A 47 -7.82 2.78 -4.73
C GLY A 47 -8.22 3.99 -5.59
N ARG A 48 -9.49 4.43 -5.47
CA ARG A 48 -10.09 5.50 -6.27
C ARG A 48 -9.22 6.77 -6.38
N ARG A 49 -8.73 7.29 -5.26
CA ARG A 49 -7.96 8.55 -5.25
C ARG A 49 -6.63 8.47 -6.02
N THR A 50 -6.08 7.28 -6.16
CA THR A 50 -4.91 7.00 -6.99
C THR A 50 -5.32 6.79 -8.44
N PHE A 51 -6.46 6.12 -8.67
CA PHE A 51 -6.97 5.86 -10.01
C PHE A 51 -7.38 7.13 -10.77
N GLU A 52 -8.09 8.05 -10.13
CA GLU A 52 -8.61 9.25 -10.81
C GLU A 52 -7.52 10.10 -11.51
N PRO A 53 -6.36 10.40 -10.88
CA PRO A 53 -5.24 11.03 -11.58
C PRO A 53 -4.65 10.17 -12.70
N MET A 54 -4.55 8.85 -12.51
CA MET A 54 -4.06 7.93 -13.54
C MET A 54 -4.98 7.94 -14.76
N ALA A 55 -6.29 7.88 -14.55
CA ALA A 55 -7.30 7.92 -15.63
C ALA A 55 -7.25 9.24 -16.40
N ARG A 56 -7.13 10.37 -15.69
CA ARG A 56 -6.95 11.69 -16.32
C ARG A 56 -5.70 11.78 -17.18
N ALA A 57 -4.65 11.06 -16.80
CA ALA A 57 -3.40 10.99 -17.56
C ALA A 57 -3.41 9.89 -18.65
N GLY A 58 -4.56 9.20 -18.89
CA GLY A 58 -4.67 8.09 -19.84
C GLY A 58 -3.87 6.84 -19.44
N ARG A 59 -3.53 6.67 -18.16
CA ARG A 59 -2.69 5.59 -17.64
C ARG A 59 -3.48 4.66 -16.75
N THR A 60 -4.50 4.01 -17.29
CA THR A 60 -5.39 3.12 -16.52
C THR A 60 -4.86 1.70 -16.38
N THR A 61 -3.86 1.32 -17.16
CA THR A 61 -3.29 -0.02 -17.12
C THR A 61 -1.77 0.03 -17.01
N MET A 62 -1.19 -1.03 -16.47
CA MET A 62 0.26 -1.25 -16.47
C MET A 62 0.55 -2.50 -17.31
N PRO A 63 1.44 -2.43 -18.33
CA PRO A 63 1.70 -3.55 -19.22
C PRO A 63 2.07 -4.83 -18.46
N GLY A 64 1.40 -5.93 -18.80
CA GLY A 64 1.65 -7.24 -18.21
C GLY A 64 1.03 -7.44 -16.82
N MET A 65 0.23 -6.48 -16.33
CA MET A 65 -0.45 -6.59 -15.03
C MET A 65 -1.97 -6.55 -15.18
N ARG A 66 -2.66 -7.43 -14.46
CA ARG A 66 -4.09 -7.31 -14.20
C ARG A 66 -4.30 -6.19 -13.19
N THR A 67 -5.06 -5.15 -13.53
CA THR A 67 -5.32 -4.02 -12.63
C THR A 67 -6.75 -4.05 -12.13
N LEU A 68 -6.91 -3.97 -10.80
CA LEU A 68 -8.19 -3.89 -10.12
C LEU A 68 -8.30 -2.55 -9.40
N PHE A 69 -9.39 -1.83 -9.68
CA PHE A 69 -9.69 -0.53 -9.07
C PHE A 69 -10.80 -0.66 -8.02
N PHE A 70 -10.49 -0.27 -6.79
CA PHE A 70 -11.42 -0.38 -5.66
C PHE A 70 -12.14 0.94 -5.44
N SER A 71 -13.45 0.96 -5.76
CA SER A 71 -14.28 2.16 -5.61
C SER A 71 -15.76 1.83 -5.59
N ARG A 72 -16.49 2.39 -4.60
CA ARG A 72 -17.95 2.38 -4.56
C ARG A 72 -18.60 3.48 -5.39
N MET A 73 -17.80 4.40 -5.93
CA MET A 73 -18.30 5.59 -6.65
C MET A 73 -18.08 5.52 -8.16
N LEU A 74 -17.07 4.76 -8.61
CA LEU A 74 -16.81 4.55 -10.03
C LEU A 74 -17.77 3.51 -10.58
N ARG A 75 -18.26 3.72 -11.80
CA ARG A 75 -19.13 2.78 -12.49
C ARG A 75 -18.33 2.02 -13.55
N GLN A 76 -18.55 0.72 -13.67
CA GLN A 76 -17.91 -0.11 -14.68
C GLN A 76 -18.20 0.38 -16.11
N SER A 77 -19.41 0.94 -16.33
CA SER A 77 -19.80 1.52 -17.63
C SER A 77 -18.90 2.65 -18.11
N ASP A 78 -18.35 3.43 -17.17
CA ASP A 78 -17.53 4.61 -17.48
C ASP A 78 -16.08 4.23 -17.82
N TYR A 79 -15.69 3.00 -17.49
CA TYR A 79 -14.33 2.47 -17.66
C TYR A 79 -14.38 1.01 -18.12
N PRO A 80 -14.78 0.72 -19.38
CA PRO A 80 -14.99 -0.64 -19.87
C PRO A 80 -13.71 -1.48 -19.90
N ASP A 81 -12.55 -0.85 -20.08
CA ASP A 81 -11.25 -1.52 -20.24
C ASP A 81 -10.55 -1.86 -18.90
N VAL A 82 -11.18 -1.55 -17.77
CA VAL A 82 -10.61 -1.82 -16.45
C VAL A 82 -11.57 -2.63 -15.59
N THR A 83 -11.07 -3.30 -14.56
CA THR A 83 -11.91 -4.02 -13.60
C THR A 83 -12.17 -3.13 -12.38
N ILE A 84 -13.44 -2.77 -12.14
CA ILE A 84 -13.86 -2.00 -10.96
C ILE A 84 -14.47 -2.94 -9.93
N ILE A 85 -13.96 -2.87 -8.71
CA ILE A 85 -14.46 -3.61 -7.54
C ILE A 85 -15.15 -2.60 -6.63
N ALA A 86 -16.48 -2.61 -6.62
CA ALA A 86 -17.28 -1.69 -5.82
C ALA A 86 -17.33 -2.11 -4.35
N ASP A 87 -17.46 -3.40 -4.10
CA ASP A 87 -17.64 -4.00 -2.78
C ASP A 87 -16.72 -5.20 -2.60
N ARG A 88 -16.65 -5.75 -1.37
CA ARG A 88 -15.93 -6.99 -1.05
C ARG A 88 -14.43 -6.95 -1.38
N ALA A 89 -13.77 -5.83 -1.07
CA ALA A 89 -12.33 -5.69 -1.30
C ALA A 89 -11.53 -6.79 -0.62
N GLU A 90 -11.87 -7.13 0.62
CA GLU A 90 -11.19 -8.15 1.42
C GLU A 90 -11.38 -9.55 0.83
N GLU A 91 -12.60 -9.91 0.45
CA GLU A 91 -12.91 -11.21 -0.17
C GLU A 91 -12.19 -11.34 -1.52
N THR A 92 -12.22 -10.27 -2.34
CA THR A 92 -11.55 -10.25 -3.65
C THR A 92 -10.04 -10.45 -3.49
N VAL A 93 -9.41 -9.74 -2.56
CA VAL A 93 -7.95 -9.85 -2.35
C VAL A 93 -7.61 -11.22 -1.73
N SER A 94 -8.43 -11.73 -0.82
CA SER A 94 -8.26 -13.08 -0.26
C SER A 94 -8.29 -14.16 -1.35
N ALA A 95 -9.24 -14.08 -2.29
CA ALA A 95 -9.32 -14.99 -3.42
C ALA A 95 -8.08 -14.88 -4.34
N LEU A 96 -7.64 -13.65 -4.67
CA LEU A 96 -6.43 -13.42 -5.45
C LEU A 96 -5.17 -14.00 -4.80
N ARG A 97 -5.08 -13.97 -3.48
CA ARG A 97 -3.95 -14.57 -2.75
C ARG A 97 -3.93 -16.09 -2.85
N ALA A 98 -5.10 -16.72 -2.95
CA ALA A 98 -5.23 -18.17 -3.08
C ALA A 98 -4.90 -18.68 -4.51
N ASP A 99 -5.01 -17.81 -5.52
CA ASP A 99 -4.68 -18.15 -6.90
C ASP A 99 -3.17 -18.40 -7.09
N SER A 100 -2.82 -19.01 -8.21
CA SER A 100 -1.44 -19.08 -8.71
C SER A 100 -1.03 -17.75 -9.34
N GLY A 101 0.23 -17.39 -9.24
CA GLY A 101 0.78 -16.17 -9.85
C GLY A 101 1.93 -15.57 -9.06
N LYS A 102 2.36 -14.37 -9.49
CA LYS A 102 3.38 -13.57 -8.81
C LYS A 102 2.78 -12.80 -7.62
N ASP A 103 3.60 -12.01 -6.96
CA ASP A 103 3.14 -11.13 -5.89
C ASP A 103 2.11 -10.10 -6.41
N ILE A 104 1.28 -9.61 -5.53
CA ILE A 104 0.23 -8.63 -5.79
C ILE A 104 0.75 -7.27 -5.30
N TRP A 105 0.79 -6.27 -6.19
CA TRP A 105 1.20 -4.92 -5.83
C TRP A 105 0.00 -4.09 -5.34
N LEU A 106 -0.04 -3.80 -4.07
CA LEU A 106 -0.91 -2.76 -3.54
C LEU A 106 -0.24 -1.41 -3.83
N PHE A 107 -0.63 -0.78 -4.93
CA PHE A 107 0.00 0.44 -5.43
C PHE A 107 -0.46 1.70 -4.66
N GLY A 108 -1.67 1.69 -4.16
CA GLY A 108 -2.21 2.79 -3.39
C GLY A 108 -3.74 2.86 -3.46
N GLY A 109 -4.43 3.74 -2.76
CA GLY A 109 -3.98 4.72 -1.77
C GLY A 109 -4.16 4.22 -0.34
N GLY A 110 -3.82 5.10 0.61
CA GLY A 110 -3.80 4.76 2.03
C GLY A 110 -5.10 4.17 2.59
N LEU A 111 -6.27 4.55 2.07
CA LEU A 111 -7.56 3.96 2.52
C LEU A 111 -7.69 2.48 2.16
N LEU A 112 -7.27 2.08 0.94
CA LEU A 112 -7.27 0.67 0.55
C LEU A 112 -6.24 -0.10 1.38
N PHE A 113 -5.04 0.46 1.59
CA PHE A 113 -4.03 -0.11 2.46
C PHE A 113 -4.57 -0.31 3.88
N ARG A 114 -5.21 0.70 4.47
CA ARG A 114 -5.83 0.61 5.80
C ARG A 114 -6.83 -0.54 5.90
N THR A 115 -7.71 -0.70 4.91
CA THR A 115 -8.70 -1.78 4.88
C THR A 115 -8.01 -3.14 4.85
N LEU A 116 -7.05 -3.31 3.94
CA LEU A 116 -6.40 -4.62 3.73
C LEU A 116 -5.44 -5.00 4.86
N VAL A 117 -4.72 -4.04 5.46
CA VAL A 117 -3.84 -4.34 6.60
C VAL A 117 -4.65 -4.69 7.84
N ALA A 118 -5.79 -4.01 8.08
CA ALA A 118 -6.69 -4.35 9.18
C ALA A 118 -7.31 -5.76 9.04
N ALA A 119 -7.52 -6.21 7.81
CA ALA A 119 -8.01 -7.56 7.50
C ALA A 119 -6.90 -8.63 7.49
N GLY A 120 -5.64 -8.29 7.78
CA GLY A 120 -4.51 -9.23 7.74
C GLY A 120 -4.15 -9.71 6.33
N LEU A 121 -4.48 -8.92 5.32
CA LEU A 121 -4.29 -9.26 3.89
C LEU A 121 -3.05 -8.62 3.27
N VAL A 122 -2.24 -7.90 4.04
CA VAL A 122 -0.96 -7.33 3.59
C VAL A 122 0.18 -8.08 4.23
N ASP A 123 1.12 -8.57 3.43
CA ASP A 123 2.25 -9.37 3.88
C ASP A 123 3.53 -8.55 4.05
N ALA A 124 3.68 -7.49 3.26
CA ALA A 124 4.86 -6.63 3.32
C ALA A 124 4.51 -5.15 3.10
N VAL A 125 5.26 -4.28 3.75
CA VAL A 125 5.24 -2.82 3.56
C VAL A 125 6.62 -2.39 3.12
N GLU A 126 6.72 -1.84 1.92
CA GLU A 126 7.96 -1.39 1.28
C GLU A 126 7.85 0.10 1.01
N VAL A 127 8.65 0.89 1.68
CA VAL A 127 8.55 2.35 1.63
C VAL A 127 9.87 2.96 1.17
N ALA A 128 9.83 3.72 0.07
CA ALA A 128 10.91 4.62 -0.30
C ALA A 128 10.67 5.97 0.37
N LEU A 129 11.40 6.25 1.45
CA LEU A 129 11.33 7.51 2.16
C LEU A 129 12.13 8.58 1.42
N MET A 130 11.43 9.63 0.97
CA MET A 130 12.04 10.79 0.36
C MET A 130 12.59 11.74 1.46
N PRO A 131 13.72 12.39 1.24
CA PRO A 131 14.32 13.34 2.18
C PRO A 131 13.58 14.69 2.15
N VAL A 132 12.27 14.68 2.43
CA VAL A 132 11.39 15.85 2.42
C VAL A 132 10.35 15.76 3.54
N LEU A 133 9.98 16.90 4.10
CA LEU A 133 8.84 17.06 5.01
C LEU A 133 7.76 17.84 4.26
N LEU A 134 6.55 17.28 4.19
CA LEU A 134 5.41 17.93 3.52
C LEU A 134 4.58 18.78 4.48
N GLY A 135 4.61 18.49 5.78
CA GLY A 135 3.83 19.18 6.80
C GLY A 135 2.32 18.92 6.74
N GLY A 136 1.88 18.13 5.76
CA GLY A 136 0.46 17.76 5.56
C GLY A 136 0.27 17.07 4.22
N GLY A 137 -0.83 16.34 4.08
CA GLY A 137 -1.11 15.59 2.85
C GLY A 137 -1.95 14.34 3.07
N ILE A 138 -1.84 13.41 2.13
CA ILE A 138 -2.49 12.10 2.20
C ILE A 138 -1.56 11.16 2.99
N PRO A 139 -1.93 10.72 4.20
CA PRO A 139 -1.05 9.90 5.00
C PRO A 139 -0.90 8.48 4.45
N LEU A 140 0.26 7.86 4.74
CA LEU A 140 0.55 6.46 4.43
C LEU A 140 -0.54 5.54 5.00
N LEU A 141 -0.91 5.74 6.25
CA LEU A 141 -1.98 5.03 6.94
C LEU A 141 -2.99 6.04 7.50
N PRO A 142 -4.08 6.36 6.79
CA PRO A 142 -5.07 7.34 7.23
C PRO A 142 -5.82 6.90 8.49
N PRO A 143 -6.03 7.80 9.46
CA PRO A 143 -6.85 7.53 10.63
C PRO A 143 -8.36 7.42 10.26
N PRO A 144 -9.20 6.76 11.11
CA PRO A 144 -8.78 5.87 12.22
C PRO A 144 -8.20 4.57 11.68
N ALA A 145 -7.13 4.09 12.29
CA ALA A 145 -6.48 2.85 11.90
C ALA A 145 -6.05 2.05 13.15
N ASN A 146 -6.04 0.73 13.03
CA ASN A 146 -5.47 -0.14 14.05
C ASN A 146 -3.95 -0.17 13.91
N GLN A 147 -3.27 -0.37 15.03
CA GLN A 147 -1.84 -0.63 15.05
C GLN A 147 -1.55 -1.94 14.30
N ALA A 148 -0.50 -1.92 13.47
CA ALA A 148 0.09 -3.11 12.87
C ALA A 148 1.58 -3.16 13.23
N ASN A 149 2.06 -4.29 13.70
CA ASN A 149 3.48 -4.48 14.01
C ASN A 149 4.22 -4.88 12.73
N LEU A 150 5.41 -4.31 12.58
CA LEU A 150 6.25 -4.50 11.41
C LEU A 150 7.64 -4.98 11.85
N LYS A 151 8.16 -5.99 11.15
CA LYS A 151 9.52 -6.49 11.32
C LYS A 151 10.37 -6.04 10.14
N LEU A 152 11.43 -5.29 10.38
CA LEU A 152 12.36 -4.87 9.34
C LEU A 152 13.02 -6.10 8.71
N THR A 153 12.94 -6.22 7.39
CA THR A 153 13.51 -7.31 6.58
C THR A 153 14.61 -6.85 5.64
N GLY A 154 14.62 -5.57 5.28
CA GLY A 154 15.63 -4.99 4.42
C GLY A 154 15.66 -3.46 4.47
N HIS A 155 16.80 -2.89 4.11
CA HIS A 155 16.94 -1.45 3.91
C HIS A 155 18.02 -1.14 2.89
N LYS A 156 17.90 0.00 2.23
CA LYS A 156 18.90 0.52 1.31
C LYS A 156 18.92 2.04 1.36
N VAL A 157 20.10 2.61 1.60
CA VAL A 157 20.33 4.06 1.49
C VAL A 157 20.85 4.35 0.09
N ARG A 158 20.33 5.40 -0.54
CA ARG A 158 20.70 5.84 -1.88
C ARG A 158 21.50 7.14 -1.81
N GLU A 159 22.33 7.41 -2.82
CA GLU A 159 23.11 8.66 -2.93
C GLU A 159 22.22 9.91 -3.03
N THR A 160 20.99 9.75 -3.54
CA THR A 160 19.95 10.79 -3.59
C THR A 160 19.40 11.16 -2.22
N GLY A 161 19.80 10.48 -1.14
CA GLY A 161 19.25 10.64 0.20
C GLY A 161 17.95 9.84 0.44
N VAL A 162 17.45 9.13 -0.55
CA VAL A 162 16.30 8.23 -0.41
C VAL A 162 16.66 7.01 0.43
N VAL A 163 15.82 6.66 1.38
CA VAL A 163 15.96 5.45 2.21
C VAL A 163 14.84 4.48 1.87
N ALA A 164 15.17 3.37 1.22
CA ALA A 164 14.20 2.29 1.00
C ALA A 164 14.20 1.36 2.22
N LEU A 165 12.99 1.07 2.73
CA LEU A 165 12.74 0.21 3.87
C LEU A 165 11.78 -0.90 3.46
N GLU A 166 12.08 -2.12 3.88
CA GLU A 166 11.23 -3.29 3.65
C GLU A 166 10.87 -3.92 4.99
N TYR A 167 9.58 -4.13 5.20
CA TYR A 167 9.05 -4.72 6.42
C TYR A 167 8.11 -5.88 6.09
N ALA A 168 8.19 -6.95 6.88
CA ALA A 168 7.12 -7.94 6.98
C ALA A 168 6.05 -7.42 7.95
N VAL A 169 4.78 -7.61 7.59
CA VAL A 169 3.66 -7.36 8.52
C VAL A 169 3.53 -8.56 9.44
N GLU A 170 3.61 -8.32 10.74
CA GLU A 170 3.45 -9.38 11.74
C GLU A 170 1.97 -9.72 11.96
N PRO A 171 1.63 -11.00 12.17
CA PRO A 171 0.27 -11.39 12.52
C PRO A 171 -0.21 -10.65 13.77
N HIS A 172 -1.48 -10.24 13.78
CA HIS A 172 -2.09 -9.61 14.95
C HIS A 172 -2.08 -10.57 16.15
N ASN A 173 -1.13 -10.39 17.09
CA ASN A 173 -1.02 -11.22 18.27
C ASN A 173 -1.94 -10.68 19.37
N ASN A 174 -3.18 -11.15 19.42
CA ASN A 174 -4.22 -10.75 20.38
C ASN A 174 -3.88 -11.17 21.84
N GLN A 175 -2.73 -11.82 22.07
CA GLN A 175 -2.35 -12.32 23.40
C GLN A 175 -1.60 -11.28 24.27
N MET A 176 -0.88 -10.31 23.66
CA MET A 176 -0.13 -9.33 24.48
C MET A 176 -1.01 -8.28 25.16
N GLN A 177 -2.19 -7.98 24.64
CA GLN A 177 -3.09 -7.00 25.29
C GLN A 177 -3.80 -7.58 26.53
N ARG A 178 -3.98 -8.88 26.63
CA ARG A 178 -4.60 -9.52 27.81
C ARG A 178 -3.65 -9.62 29.00
N THR A 179 -2.35 -9.75 28.78
CA THR A 179 -1.35 -9.81 29.86
C THR A 179 -1.09 -8.44 30.49
N ALA A 180 -1.03 -7.38 29.72
CA ALA A 180 -0.81 -6.03 30.23
C ALA A 180 -2.02 -5.51 31.07
N HIS A 181 -3.25 -5.87 30.68
CA HIS A 181 -4.45 -5.51 31.47
C HIS A 181 -4.56 -6.33 32.77
N GLY A 182 -4.21 -7.61 32.73
CA GLY A 182 -4.26 -8.49 33.91
C GLY A 182 -3.19 -8.19 34.97
N GLU A 183 -2.05 -7.62 34.57
CA GLU A 183 -1.00 -7.21 35.53
C GLU A 183 -1.29 -5.86 36.18
N MET A 184 -2.01 -4.96 35.51
CA MET A 184 -2.38 -3.65 36.08
C MET A 184 -3.53 -3.75 37.07
N GLU A 185 -4.45 -4.74 36.91
CA GLU A 185 -5.52 -5.02 37.90
C GLU A 185 -5.01 -5.74 39.15
N ARG A 186 -3.89 -6.45 39.11
CA ARG A 186 -3.30 -7.13 40.29
C ARG A 186 -2.42 -6.22 41.15
N ARG A 187 -2.18 -4.99 40.72
CA ARG A 187 -1.37 -3.99 41.47
C ARG A 187 -2.21 -2.86 42.10
N ARG A 188 -3.53 -2.99 42.07
CA ARG A 188 -4.49 -2.16 42.83
C ARG A 188 -5.13 -3.01 43.95
#